data_760c42e47af3441bbdb4bdb3cc3bd520
#
_entry.id   760c42e47af3441bbdb4bdb3cc3bd520
#
_cell.length_a   1.000
_cell.length_b   1.000
_cell.length_c   1.000
_cell.angle_alpha   90.00
_cell.angle_beta   90.00
_cell.angle_gamma   90.00
#
_symmetry.space_group_name_H-M   'P 1'
#
loop_
_entity.id
_entity.type
_entity.pdbx_description
1 polymer ?
#
loop_
_entity_poly.entity_id
_entity_poly.type
_entity_poly.pdbx_seq_one_letter_code
_entity_poly.pdbx_strand_id
1 'polypeptide(L)'
;MGIRSSRIIFFDRASRGRDPPATFLNHMSKLKILIDQFQEIHPRWIFIIPSAFLLALFMLPIFALLVRSINADFFNYALSEQAFQALRLSLITSTITMGCGVIFGTPLAYILARWRFRFKSWIELLIDLPIVLPPSVAGLALLIAFGRRGLFGSVLYLFGISLPFTTAAVVLAQIFVAAPLYVRSARIGFTEIDEQLEEAAHVEGANQWQLFYEVMFPLAGRALLSGAILTWTRALGEFGATILFAGNLEGVTQTMPMAIYLGFERNLGIALTLSVVLVVVSVFLLMLTKRLEKREQD
;
A
#
# COMPACT_ATOMS: atom_id res chain seq x y z
N MET A 1 -38.58 0.18 4.20
CA MET A 1 -39.03 1.57 4.29
C MET A 1 -38.83 2.18 2.92
N GLY A 2 -39.95 2.55 2.25
CA GLY A 2 -40.07 2.69 0.80
C GLY A 2 -39.33 3.87 0.20
N ILE A 3 -38.63 3.62 -0.86
CA ILE A 3 -38.10 4.65 -1.78
C ILE A 3 -39.23 4.97 -2.77
N ARG A 4 -39.85 6.14 -2.56
CA ARG A 4 -40.84 6.71 -3.46
C ARG A 4 -40.19 7.03 -4.82
N SER A 5 -40.78 6.49 -5.87
CA SER A 5 -40.54 6.82 -7.26
C SER A 5 -40.63 8.33 -7.50
N SER A 6 -39.50 8.98 -7.77
CA SER A 6 -39.46 10.32 -8.34
C SER A 6 -39.94 10.24 -9.80
N ARG A 7 -41.22 10.53 -10.04
CA ARG A 7 -41.80 10.77 -11.36
C ARG A 7 -41.02 11.90 -12.01
N ILE A 8 -40.48 11.62 -13.17
CA ILE A 8 -39.94 12.63 -14.09
C ILE A 8 -41.06 13.58 -14.45
N ILE A 9 -41.12 14.73 -13.79
CA ILE A 9 -41.98 15.86 -14.15
C ILE A 9 -41.22 16.68 -15.24
N PHE A 10 -41.24 16.18 -16.44
CA PHE A 10 -40.89 16.97 -17.61
C PHE A 10 -41.87 16.57 -18.71
N PHE A 11 -43.02 17.25 -18.82
CA PHE A 11 -43.85 17.41 -19.99
C PHE A 11 -45.29 17.79 -19.56
N ASP A 12 -45.44 18.92 -18.95
CA ASP A 12 -46.79 19.49 -18.83
C ASP A 12 -46.75 21.01 -19.05
N ARG A 13 -46.43 21.41 -20.26
CA ARG A 13 -46.66 22.80 -20.72
C ARG A 13 -46.63 23.02 -22.24
N ALA A 14 -46.84 22.04 -23.09
CA ALA A 14 -47.00 22.35 -24.53
C ALA A 14 -47.71 21.24 -25.27
N SER A 15 -49.01 21.01 -25.06
CA SER A 15 -49.85 20.37 -26.09
C SER A 15 -51.35 20.54 -25.77
N ARG A 16 -51.88 21.72 -26.10
CA ARG A 16 -53.28 21.74 -26.50
C ARG A 16 -53.37 21.24 -27.94
N GLY A 17 -53.89 20.02 -28.15
CA GLY A 17 -54.58 19.58 -29.33
C GLY A 17 -53.76 19.11 -30.52
N ARG A 18 -52.90 18.07 -30.38
CA ARG A 18 -52.60 17.13 -31.49
C ARG A 18 -52.13 15.81 -30.85
N ASP A 19 -52.87 14.73 -31.17
CA ASP A 19 -52.43 13.40 -30.82
C ASP A 19 -51.05 13.13 -31.48
N PRO A 20 -50.07 12.54 -30.75
CA PRO A 20 -48.77 12.22 -31.33
C PRO A 20 -48.97 11.19 -32.45
N PRO A 21 -48.24 11.30 -33.56
CA PRO A 21 -48.39 10.40 -34.72
C PRO A 21 -48.15 8.94 -34.27
N ALA A 22 -48.95 8.01 -34.79
CA ALA A 22 -48.93 6.59 -34.46
C ALA A 22 -47.50 5.95 -34.55
N THR A 23 -46.64 6.50 -35.39
CA THR A 23 -45.25 6.14 -35.54
C THR A 23 -44.41 6.49 -34.31
N PHE A 24 -44.71 7.59 -33.59
CA PHE A 24 -44.02 7.99 -32.35
C PHE A 24 -44.41 7.09 -31.19
N LEU A 25 -45.71 6.75 -31.06
CA LEU A 25 -46.19 5.81 -30.04
C LEU A 25 -45.61 4.41 -30.25
N ASN A 26 -45.43 3.96 -31.48
CA ASN A 26 -44.81 2.66 -31.79
C ASN A 26 -43.30 2.65 -31.53
N HIS A 27 -42.62 3.79 -31.66
CA HIS A 27 -41.20 3.91 -31.28
C HIS A 27 -41.02 3.92 -29.77
N MET A 28 -41.89 4.63 -29.05
CA MET A 28 -41.86 4.66 -27.57
C MET A 28 -42.19 3.31 -26.94
N SER A 29 -43.15 2.54 -27.54
CA SER A 29 -43.47 1.20 -27.09
C SER A 29 -42.32 0.22 -27.32
N LYS A 30 -41.62 0.29 -28.46
CA LYS A 30 -40.41 -0.52 -28.72
C LYS A 30 -39.25 -0.15 -27.80
N LEU A 31 -39.07 1.15 -27.51
CA LEU A 31 -38.07 1.59 -26.53
C LEU A 31 -38.40 1.11 -25.14
N LYS A 32 -39.66 1.12 -24.76
CA LYS A 32 -40.13 0.63 -23.46
C LYS A 32 -39.92 -0.90 -23.30
N ILE A 33 -40.24 -1.66 -24.37
CA ILE A 33 -40.00 -3.11 -24.42
C ILE A 33 -38.48 -3.41 -24.32
N LEU A 34 -37.62 -2.63 -25.01
CA LEU A 34 -36.17 -2.76 -24.88
C LEU A 34 -35.66 -2.40 -23.48
N ILE A 35 -36.18 -1.35 -22.88
CA ILE A 35 -35.83 -0.96 -21.50
C ILE A 35 -36.30 -2.02 -20.49
N ASP A 36 -37.52 -2.56 -20.67
CA ASP A 36 -38.05 -3.62 -19.80
C ASP A 36 -37.26 -4.94 -19.99
N GLN A 37 -36.82 -5.28 -21.21
CA GLN A 37 -35.91 -6.41 -21.46
C GLN A 37 -34.52 -6.20 -20.84
N PHE A 38 -34.01 -4.97 -20.79
CA PHE A 38 -32.77 -4.66 -20.04
C PHE A 38 -32.98 -4.68 -18.52
N GLN A 39 -34.19 -4.43 -18.01
CA GLN A 39 -34.51 -4.53 -16.57
C GLN A 39 -34.68 -5.97 -16.09
N GLU A 40 -34.95 -6.94 -16.96
CA GLU A 40 -34.97 -8.37 -16.61
C GLU A 40 -33.59 -9.00 -16.51
N ILE A 41 -32.53 -8.36 -17.01
CA ILE A 41 -31.17 -8.74 -16.68
C ILE A 41 -30.96 -8.35 -15.22
N HIS A 42 -31.15 -9.30 -14.30
CA HIS A 42 -30.91 -9.07 -12.87
C HIS A 42 -29.61 -8.31 -12.70
N PRO A 43 -29.61 -7.10 -12.09
CA PRO A 43 -28.42 -6.25 -11.99
C PRO A 43 -27.24 -6.95 -11.30
N ARG A 44 -27.48 -8.09 -10.67
CA ARG A 44 -26.47 -8.96 -10.05
C ARG A 44 -25.41 -9.45 -11.04
N TRP A 45 -25.77 -9.83 -12.25
CA TRP A 45 -24.82 -10.36 -13.24
C TRP A 45 -23.84 -9.29 -13.74
N ILE A 46 -24.29 -8.03 -13.82
CA ILE A 46 -23.43 -6.90 -14.20
C ILE A 46 -22.29 -6.72 -13.21
N PHE A 47 -22.51 -7.04 -11.94
CA PHE A 47 -21.47 -6.96 -10.88
C PHE A 47 -20.71 -8.28 -10.72
N ILE A 48 -21.39 -9.44 -10.84
CA ILE A 48 -20.79 -10.76 -10.60
C ILE A 48 -19.72 -11.08 -11.64
N ILE A 49 -19.98 -10.83 -12.94
CA ILE A 49 -19.03 -11.20 -14.01
C ILE A 49 -17.70 -10.43 -13.89
N PRO A 50 -17.67 -9.08 -13.78
CA PRO A 50 -16.43 -8.34 -13.59
C PRO A 50 -15.72 -8.69 -12.28
N SER A 51 -16.50 -8.91 -11.21
CA SER A 51 -15.94 -9.29 -9.90
C SER A 51 -15.31 -10.68 -9.93
N ALA A 52 -15.98 -11.65 -10.57
CA ALA A 52 -15.45 -13.01 -10.73
C ALA A 52 -14.20 -13.02 -11.62
N PHE A 53 -14.19 -12.22 -12.70
CA PHE A 53 -13.01 -12.06 -13.55
C PHE A 53 -11.83 -11.50 -12.77
N LEU A 54 -12.02 -10.43 -12.00
CA LEU A 54 -10.97 -9.80 -11.21
C LEU A 54 -10.46 -10.75 -10.11
N LEU A 55 -11.38 -11.45 -9.43
CA LEU A 55 -11.02 -12.46 -8.43
C LEU A 55 -10.22 -13.61 -9.03
N ALA A 56 -10.64 -14.12 -10.20
CA ALA A 56 -9.91 -15.15 -10.92
C ALA A 56 -8.51 -14.66 -11.32
N LEU A 57 -8.39 -13.41 -11.80
CA LEU A 57 -7.11 -12.79 -12.15
C LEU A 57 -6.16 -12.73 -10.95
N PHE A 58 -6.64 -12.47 -9.75
CA PHE A 58 -5.82 -12.47 -8.53
C PHE A 58 -5.47 -13.88 -8.05
N MET A 59 -6.41 -14.81 -8.11
CA MET A 59 -6.21 -16.17 -7.57
C MET A 59 -5.41 -17.07 -8.51
N LEU A 60 -5.61 -16.95 -9.81
CA LEU A 60 -5.04 -17.86 -10.80
C LEU A 60 -3.50 -17.85 -10.82
N PRO A 61 -2.80 -16.71 -10.80
CA PRO A 61 -1.34 -16.69 -10.73
C PRO A 61 -0.80 -17.29 -9.42
N ILE A 62 -1.44 -17.03 -8.29
CA ILE A 62 -1.05 -17.57 -6.99
C ILE A 62 -1.25 -19.10 -6.99
N PHE A 63 -2.38 -19.58 -7.48
CA PHE A 63 -2.65 -21.00 -7.62
C PHE A 63 -1.65 -21.68 -8.55
N ALA A 64 -1.37 -21.08 -9.72
CA ALA A 64 -0.39 -21.60 -10.67
C ALA A 64 1.01 -21.69 -10.04
N LEU A 65 1.43 -20.67 -9.27
CA LEU A 65 2.69 -20.69 -8.54
C LEU A 65 2.75 -21.85 -7.55
N LEU A 66 1.70 -22.06 -6.73
CA LEU A 66 1.62 -23.14 -5.76
C LEU A 66 1.71 -24.51 -6.43
N VAL A 67 0.92 -24.73 -7.49
CA VAL A 67 0.93 -26.02 -8.24
C VAL A 67 2.29 -26.28 -8.88
N ARG A 68 2.89 -25.25 -9.48
CA ARG A 68 4.17 -25.39 -10.20
C ARG A 68 5.37 -25.55 -9.27
N SER A 69 5.27 -25.13 -8.02
CA SER A 69 6.34 -25.28 -7.01
C SER A 69 6.45 -26.68 -6.43
N ILE A 70 5.45 -27.55 -6.64
CA ILE A 70 5.48 -28.93 -6.14
C ILE A 70 6.50 -29.72 -6.98
N ASN A 71 7.70 -29.87 -6.45
CA ASN A 71 8.77 -30.64 -7.03
C ASN A 71 9.52 -31.40 -5.94
N ALA A 72 10.35 -32.40 -6.35
CA ALA A 72 11.08 -33.26 -5.41
C ALA A 72 12.07 -32.50 -4.52
N ASP A 73 12.58 -31.36 -5.00
CA ASP A 73 13.59 -30.57 -4.31
C ASP A 73 13.01 -29.39 -3.51
N PHE A 74 11.68 -29.26 -3.42
CA PHE A 74 11.02 -28.14 -2.74
C PHE A 74 11.56 -27.95 -1.31
N PHE A 75 11.61 -28.99 -0.51
CA PHE A 75 12.08 -28.90 0.87
C PHE A 75 13.59 -28.61 0.95
N ASN A 76 14.39 -29.13 0.02
CA ASN A 76 15.82 -28.84 -0.03
C ASN A 76 16.08 -27.35 -0.28
N TYR A 77 15.35 -26.74 -1.20
CA TYR A 77 15.46 -25.31 -1.47
C TYR A 77 14.84 -24.44 -0.37
N ALA A 78 13.68 -24.82 0.17
CA ALA A 78 13.01 -24.06 1.23
C ALA A 78 13.81 -24.01 2.53
N LEU A 79 14.54 -25.08 2.85
CA LEU A 79 15.36 -25.20 4.05
C LEU A 79 16.83 -24.88 3.80
N SER A 80 17.18 -24.36 2.63
CA SER A 80 18.55 -23.97 2.32
C SER A 80 19.01 -22.79 3.19
N GLU A 81 20.30 -22.73 3.46
CA GLU A 81 20.92 -21.64 4.20
C GLU A 81 20.65 -20.27 3.52
N GLN A 82 20.68 -20.23 2.17
CA GLN A 82 20.36 -19.05 1.40
C GLN A 82 18.90 -18.58 1.63
N ALA A 83 17.93 -19.51 1.62
CA ALA A 83 16.52 -19.19 1.88
C ALA A 83 16.34 -18.60 3.29
N PHE A 84 16.96 -19.21 4.30
CA PHE A 84 16.89 -18.76 5.67
C PHE A 84 17.53 -17.39 5.87
N GLN A 85 18.71 -17.17 5.32
CA GLN A 85 19.41 -15.87 5.41
C GLN A 85 18.61 -14.76 4.71
N ALA A 86 18.08 -15.01 3.50
CA ALA A 86 17.29 -14.05 2.76
C ALA A 86 15.97 -13.71 3.48
N LEU A 87 15.28 -14.72 4.04
CA LEU A 87 14.06 -14.51 4.82
C LEU A 87 14.33 -13.71 6.08
N ARG A 88 15.35 -14.10 6.86
CA ARG A 88 15.77 -13.39 8.08
C ARG A 88 16.11 -11.94 7.78
N LEU A 89 16.90 -11.70 6.73
CA LEU A 89 17.28 -10.34 6.35
C LEU A 89 16.04 -9.52 5.94
N SER A 90 15.15 -10.08 5.12
CA SER A 90 13.91 -9.41 4.73
C SER A 90 13.05 -9.02 5.94
N LEU A 91 12.86 -9.93 6.89
CA LEU A 91 12.06 -9.66 8.09
C LEU A 91 12.72 -8.59 8.99
N ILE A 92 14.02 -8.68 9.21
CA ILE A 92 14.75 -7.71 10.03
C ILE A 92 14.71 -6.32 9.38
N THR A 93 15.09 -6.21 8.11
CA THR A 93 15.17 -4.90 7.44
C THR A 93 13.80 -4.25 7.28
N SER A 94 12.77 -5.02 6.91
CA SER A 94 11.40 -4.48 6.80
C SER A 94 10.84 -4.04 8.16
N THR A 95 11.15 -4.78 9.25
CA THR A 95 10.73 -4.39 10.60
C THR A 95 11.44 -3.13 11.08
N ILE A 96 12.76 -2.99 10.82
CA ILE A 96 13.51 -1.76 11.10
C ILE A 96 12.92 -0.60 10.29
N THR A 97 12.63 -0.82 9.02
CA THR A 97 12.00 0.18 8.13
C THR A 97 10.65 0.64 8.66
N MET A 98 9.80 -0.28 9.07
CA MET A 98 8.52 0.03 9.72
C MET A 98 8.74 0.86 10.98
N GLY A 99 9.65 0.44 11.86
CA GLY A 99 9.97 1.16 13.10
C GLY A 99 10.46 2.59 12.83
N CYS A 100 11.35 2.78 11.85
CA CYS A 100 11.78 4.10 11.41
C CYS A 100 10.62 4.92 10.84
N GLY A 101 9.76 4.29 10.04
CA GLY A 101 8.54 4.92 9.51
C GLY A 101 7.63 5.43 10.61
N VAL A 102 7.42 4.63 11.66
CA VAL A 102 6.62 5.03 12.84
C VAL A 102 7.31 6.16 13.62
N ILE A 103 8.57 6.00 13.97
CA ILE A 103 9.29 6.95 14.84
C ILE A 103 9.41 8.34 14.17
N PHE A 104 9.82 8.38 12.91
CA PHE A 104 10.04 9.65 12.20
C PHE A 104 8.81 10.13 11.45
N GLY A 105 7.97 9.22 10.99
CA GLY A 105 6.77 9.54 10.24
C GLY A 105 5.62 10.06 11.09
N THR A 106 5.47 9.60 12.35
CA THR A 106 4.39 10.06 13.24
C THR A 106 4.47 11.57 13.52
N PRO A 107 5.60 12.13 13.97
CA PRO A 107 5.69 13.56 14.19
C PRO A 107 5.54 14.36 12.89
N LEU A 108 6.08 13.87 11.78
CA LEU A 108 5.92 14.51 10.47
C LEU A 108 4.45 14.51 10.03
N ALA A 109 3.74 13.40 10.18
CA ALA A 109 2.33 13.28 9.85
C ALA A 109 1.46 14.20 10.72
N TYR A 110 1.75 14.29 12.03
CA TYR A 110 1.06 15.18 12.96
C TYR A 110 1.23 16.64 12.57
N ILE A 111 2.47 17.08 12.30
CA ILE A 111 2.76 18.44 11.82
C ILE A 111 1.98 18.74 10.53
N LEU A 112 2.01 17.80 9.57
CA LEU A 112 1.28 17.95 8.31
C LEU A 112 -0.25 17.91 8.48
N ALA A 113 -0.78 17.24 9.49
CA ALA A 113 -2.21 17.23 9.75
C ALA A 113 -2.70 18.55 10.37
N ARG A 114 -2.01 19.04 11.41
CA ARG A 114 -2.50 20.07 12.31
C ARG A 114 -1.93 21.47 12.06
N TRP A 115 -0.71 21.58 11.52
CA TRP A 115 -0.09 22.88 11.34
C TRP A 115 -0.40 23.48 9.98
N ARG A 116 -0.59 24.78 9.94
CA ARG A 116 -0.77 25.58 8.71
C ARG A 116 0.51 26.39 8.45
N PHE A 117 1.22 26.05 7.38
CA PHE A 117 2.43 26.77 6.96
C PHE A 117 2.55 26.81 5.43
N ARG A 118 3.30 27.81 4.93
CA ARG A 118 3.32 28.18 3.51
C ARG A 118 3.76 27.07 2.56
N PHE A 119 4.67 26.19 2.98
CA PHE A 119 5.26 25.15 2.13
C PHE A 119 4.65 23.74 2.36
N LYS A 120 3.55 23.65 3.08
CA LYS A 120 2.91 22.35 3.41
C LYS A 120 2.66 21.49 2.18
N SER A 121 2.02 22.03 1.13
CA SER A 121 1.70 21.28 -0.09
C SER A 121 2.95 20.79 -0.85
N TRP A 122 4.05 21.56 -0.81
CA TRP A 122 5.32 21.13 -1.40
C TRP A 122 5.96 19.97 -0.63
N ILE A 123 5.91 19.98 0.69
CA ILE A 123 6.41 18.89 1.52
C ILE A 123 5.56 17.64 1.32
N GLU A 124 4.23 17.77 1.25
CA GLU A 124 3.33 16.66 0.92
C GLU A 124 3.67 16.05 -0.45
N LEU A 125 3.88 16.88 -1.47
CA LEU A 125 4.29 16.43 -2.79
C LEU A 125 5.63 15.68 -2.75
N LEU A 126 6.62 16.21 -2.03
CA LEU A 126 7.94 15.57 -1.91
C LEU A 126 7.89 14.23 -1.17
N ILE A 127 7.02 14.09 -0.17
CA ILE A 127 6.81 12.83 0.55
C ILE A 127 6.11 11.82 -0.36
N ASP A 128 5.14 12.24 -1.16
CA ASP A 128 4.39 11.35 -2.04
C ASP A 128 5.18 10.97 -3.31
N LEU A 129 6.21 11.72 -3.67
CA LEU A 129 7.02 11.49 -4.86
C LEU A 129 7.62 10.07 -4.96
N PRO A 130 8.21 9.49 -3.89
CA PRO A 130 8.75 8.13 -3.95
C PRO A 130 7.70 7.03 -4.23
N ILE A 131 6.42 7.28 -3.92
CA ILE A 131 5.33 6.32 -4.20
C ILE A 131 5.11 6.19 -5.72
N VAL A 132 5.28 7.29 -6.45
CA VAL A 132 5.02 7.37 -7.90
C VAL A 132 6.26 7.02 -8.72
N LEU A 133 7.46 7.22 -8.16
CA LEU A 133 8.70 6.93 -8.87
C LEU A 133 8.84 5.43 -9.18
N PRO A 134 9.28 5.07 -10.40
CA PRO A 134 9.72 3.71 -10.66
C PRO A 134 10.79 3.29 -9.65
N PRO A 135 10.71 2.07 -9.07
CA PRO A 135 11.67 1.65 -8.04
C PRO A 135 13.14 1.72 -8.47
N SER A 136 13.43 1.49 -9.75
CA SER A 136 14.77 1.65 -10.32
C SER A 136 15.26 3.10 -10.28
N VAL A 137 14.39 4.07 -10.54
CA VAL A 137 14.72 5.50 -10.46
C VAL A 137 14.99 5.89 -8.99
N ALA A 138 14.20 5.37 -8.06
CA ALA A 138 14.42 5.57 -6.63
C ALA A 138 15.78 5.04 -6.17
N GLY A 139 16.15 3.83 -6.60
CA GLY A 139 17.46 3.24 -6.29
C GLY A 139 18.64 4.02 -6.89
N LEU A 140 18.50 4.48 -8.14
CA LEU A 140 19.50 5.31 -8.79
C LEU A 140 19.64 6.67 -8.09
N ALA A 141 18.54 7.30 -7.69
CA ALA A 141 18.56 8.56 -6.94
C ALA A 141 19.28 8.40 -5.59
N LEU A 142 19.03 7.30 -4.87
CA LEU A 142 19.75 6.99 -3.63
C LEU A 142 21.24 6.75 -3.87
N LEU A 143 21.59 6.08 -4.96
CA LEU A 143 22.99 5.83 -5.31
C LEU A 143 23.72 7.15 -5.69
N ILE A 144 23.05 8.06 -6.40
CA ILE A 144 23.61 9.38 -6.73
C ILE A 144 23.72 10.24 -5.47
N ALA A 145 22.77 10.15 -4.54
CA ALA A 145 22.82 10.91 -3.30
C ALA A 145 23.88 10.38 -2.32
N PHE A 146 23.85 9.09 -2.03
CA PHE A 146 24.58 8.46 -0.90
C PHE A 146 25.66 7.48 -1.34
N GLY A 147 25.87 7.28 -2.65
CA GLY A 147 26.95 6.46 -3.19
C GLY A 147 28.33 7.02 -2.83
N ARG A 148 29.38 6.22 -2.92
CA ARG A 148 30.77 6.64 -2.61
C ARG A 148 31.18 7.90 -3.36
N ARG A 149 30.75 8.08 -4.60
CA ARG A 149 30.96 9.27 -5.44
C ARG A 149 29.71 10.14 -5.55
N GLY A 150 28.72 9.93 -4.69
CA GLY A 150 27.47 10.68 -4.67
C GLY A 150 27.61 12.04 -3.96
N LEU A 151 26.55 12.83 -4.01
CA LEU A 151 26.53 14.20 -3.47
C LEU A 151 26.94 14.26 -1.98
N PHE A 152 26.48 13.29 -1.17
CA PHE A 152 26.80 13.19 0.25
C PHE A 152 27.85 12.12 0.55
N GLY A 153 28.35 11.41 -0.45
CA GLY A 153 29.26 10.28 -0.28
C GLY A 153 30.60 10.69 0.36
N SER A 154 31.18 11.79 -0.05
CA SER A 154 32.43 12.33 0.52
C SER A 154 32.26 12.72 1.99
N VAL A 155 31.12 13.33 2.34
CA VAL A 155 30.80 13.72 3.73
C VAL A 155 30.64 12.48 4.61
N LEU A 156 29.89 11.49 4.15
CA LEU A 156 29.71 10.22 4.87
C LEU A 156 31.04 9.48 5.07
N TYR A 157 31.91 9.52 4.05
CA TYR A 157 33.23 8.90 4.13
C TYR A 157 34.14 9.54 5.19
N LEU A 158 34.04 10.85 5.44
CA LEU A 158 34.75 11.53 6.51
C LEU A 158 34.39 10.99 7.90
N PHE A 159 33.14 10.48 8.05
CA PHE A 159 32.68 9.83 9.27
C PHE A 159 32.89 8.29 9.26
N GLY A 160 33.62 7.76 8.29
CA GLY A 160 33.85 6.32 8.14
C GLY A 160 32.63 5.52 7.68
N ILE A 161 31.57 6.21 7.16
CA ILE A 161 30.33 5.58 6.75
C ILE A 161 30.35 5.35 5.22
N SER A 162 30.16 4.08 4.81
CA SER A 162 29.92 3.70 3.42
C SER A 162 28.61 2.96 3.34
N LEU A 163 27.60 3.57 2.76
CA LEU A 163 26.24 2.98 2.69
C LEU A 163 26.09 1.91 1.59
N PRO A 164 26.52 2.12 0.33
CA PRO A 164 26.31 1.13 -0.72
C PRO A 164 26.81 -0.27 -0.34
N PHE A 165 26.07 -1.29 -0.75
CA PHE A 165 26.38 -2.70 -0.49
C PHE A 165 26.36 -3.11 0.98
N THR A 166 25.59 -2.43 1.80
CA THR A 166 25.38 -2.77 3.22
C THR A 166 23.91 -3.03 3.55
N THR A 167 23.64 -3.71 4.66
CA THR A 167 22.27 -3.89 5.18
C THR A 167 21.61 -2.53 5.50
N ALA A 168 22.38 -1.53 5.89
CA ALA A 168 21.88 -0.16 6.10
C ALA A 168 21.35 0.46 4.79
N ALA A 169 21.99 0.18 3.65
CA ALA A 169 21.48 0.62 2.35
C ALA A 169 20.15 -0.06 1.99
N VAL A 170 19.97 -1.34 2.36
CA VAL A 170 18.68 -2.03 2.19
C VAL A 170 17.59 -1.31 2.96
N VAL A 171 17.83 -1.05 4.26
CA VAL A 171 16.88 -0.32 5.12
C VAL A 171 16.59 1.08 4.57
N LEU A 172 17.59 1.81 4.14
CA LEU A 172 17.41 3.17 3.59
C LEU A 172 16.59 3.15 2.29
N ALA A 173 16.83 2.18 1.39
CA ALA A 173 16.03 2.00 0.19
C ALA A 173 14.56 1.67 0.52
N GLN A 174 14.36 0.78 1.48
CA GLN A 174 13.03 0.42 1.95
C GLN A 174 12.31 1.61 2.62
N ILE A 175 12.99 2.41 3.46
CA ILE A 175 12.43 3.62 4.08
C ILE A 175 11.99 4.60 2.98
N PHE A 176 12.87 4.88 2.01
CA PHE A 176 12.58 5.84 0.95
C PHE A 176 11.29 5.48 0.18
N VAL A 177 11.08 4.19 -0.10
CA VAL A 177 9.93 3.72 -0.90
C VAL A 177 8.69 3.45 -0.05
N ALA A 178 8.84 3.00 1.19
CA ALA A 178 7.72 2.51 1.99
C ALA A 178 7.25 3.49 3.08
N ALA A 179 8.14 4.29 3.70
CA ALA A 179 7.75 5.21 4.77
C ALA A 179 6.72 6.28 4.38
N PRO A 180 6.68 6.78 3.12
CA PRO A 180 5.62 7.69 2.69
C PRO A 180 4.20 7.14 2.90
N LEU A 181 4.00 5.83 2.78
CA LEU A 181 2.71 5.19 3.01
C LEU A 181 2.27 5.31 4.47
N TYR A 182 3.22 5.18 5.41
CA TYR A 182 2.94 5.44 6.82
C TYR A 182 2.54 6.88 7.07
N VAL A 183 3.36 7.82 6.59
CA VAL A 183 3.10 9.27 6.78
C VAL A 183 1.72 9.65 6.26
N ARG A 184 1.35 9.13 5.08
CA ARG A 184 0.04 9.38 4.48
C ARG A 184 -1.11 8.82 5.33
N SER A 185 -1.02 7.57 5.77
CA SER A 185 -2.03 6.94 6.63
C SER A 185 -2.16 7.65 7.97
N ALA A 186 -1.05 7.92 8.63
CA ALA A 186 -1.01 8.61 9.91
C ALA A 186 -1.58 10.05 9.80
N ARG A 187 -1.25 10.78 8.72
CA ARG A 187 -1.78 12.12 8.46
C ARG A 187 -3.30 12.10 8.33
N ILE A 188 -3.87 11.14 7.58
CA ILE A 188 -5.32 10.97 7.46
C ILE A 188 -5.92 10.76 8.85
N GLY A 189 -5.37 9.82 9.63
CA GLY A 189 -5.88 9.54 10.98
C GLY A 189 -5.85 10.75 11.90
N PHE A 190 -4.77 11.54 11.89
CA PHE A 190 -4.74 12.79 12.66
C PHE A 190 -5.71 13.85 12.12
N THR A 191 -5.91 13.94 10.80
CA THR A 191 -6.81 14.95 10.20
C THR A 191 -8.29 14.65 10.50
N GLU A 192 -8.68 13.39 10.66
CA GLU A 192 -10.06 12.98 10.94
C GLU A 192 -10.50 13.25 12.39
N ILE A 193 -9.58 13.53 13.31
CA ILE A 193 -9.91 13.88 14.70
C ILE A 193 -10.53 15.28 14.75
N ASP A 194 -11.68 15.42 15.42
CA ASP A 194 -12.40 16.69 15.56
C ASP A 194 -11.55 17.73 16.32
N GLU A 195 -11.45 18.94 15.76
CA GLU A 195 -10.74 20.07 16.41
C GLU A 195 -11.36 20.43 17.78
N GLN A 196 -12.65 20.17 17.98
CA GLN A 196 -13.33 20.40 19.27
C GLN A 196 -12.72 19.56 20.43
N LEU A 197 -12.19 18.38 20.14
CA LEU A 197 -11.50 17.56 21.16
C LEU A 197 -10.18 18.18 21.60
N GLU A 198 -9.47 18.83 20.69
CA GLU A 198 -8.24 19.58 21.03
C GLU A 198 -8.58 20.82 21.87
N GLU A 199 -9.62 21.56 21.48
CA GLU A 199 -10.08 22.74 22.22
C GLU A 199 -10.54 22.35 23.64
N ALA A 200 -11.29 21.27 23.80
CA ALA A 200 -11.72 20.75 25.11
C ALA A 200 -10.52 20.37 25.99
N ALA A 201 -9.53 19.66 25.44
CA ALA A 201 -8.31 19.31 26.17
C ALA A 201 -7.53 20.55 26.63
N HIS A 202 -7.46 21.58 25.79
CA HIS A 202 -6.82 22.85 26.15
C HIS A 202 -7.59 23.60 27.25
N VAL A 203 -8.92 23.59 27.23
CA VAL A 203 -9.76 24.18 28.29
C VAL A 203 -9.54 23.47 29.64
N GLU A 204 -9.32 22.16 29.62
CA GLU A 204 -8.98 21.37 30.80
C GLU A 204 -7.51 21.53 31.25
N GLY A 205 -6.71 22.32 30.53
CA GLY A 205 -5.34 22.67 30.92
C GLY A 205 -4.28 21.68 30.40
N ALA A 206 -4.62 20.82 29.44
CA ALA A 206 -3.65 19.92 28.83
C ALA A 206 -2.55 20.70 28.09
N ASN A 207 -1.31 20.35 28.34
CA ASN A 207 -0.18 20.85 27.57
C ASN A 207 -0.05 20.09 26.22
N GLN A 208 0.82 20.58 25.30
CA GLN A 208 0.97 20.00 23.95
C GLN A 208 1.39 18.51 23.96
N TRP A 209 2.18 18.08 24.95
CA TRP A 209 2.59 16.68 25.10
C TRP A 209 1.43 15.82 25.57
N GLN A 210 0.64 16.28 26.54
CA GLN A 210 -0.56 15.60 27.02
C GLN A 210 -1.59 15.50 25.89
N LEU A 211 -1.85 16.59 25.19
CA LEU A 211 -2.72 16.57 24.01
C LEU A 211 -2.26 15.50 23.00
N PHE A 212 -0.96 15.47 22.67
CA PHE A 212 -0.45 14.50 21.70
C PHE A 212 -0.57 13.06 22.19
N TYR A 213 -0.04 12.73 23.38
CA TYR A 213 0.04 11.35 23.84
C TYR A 213 -1.23 10.80 24.45
N GLU A 214 -2.07 11.66 25.09
CA GLU A 214 -3.27 11.21 25.82
C GLU A 214 -4.53 11.31 24.94
N VAL A 215 -4.53 12.16 23.90
CA VAL A 215 -5.69 12.39 23.06
C VAL A 215 -5.41 11.98 21.60
N MET A 216 -4.47 12.66 20.94
CA MET A 216 -4.30 12.53 19.49
C MET A 216 -3.75 11.16 19.07
N PHE A 217 -2.71 10.67 19.76
CA PHE A 217 -2.05 9.41 19.43
C PHE A 217 -2.97 8.21 19.62
N PRO A 218 -3.72 8.07 20.73
CA PRO A 218 -4.70 6.98 20.89
C PRO A 218 -5.84 7.04 19.86
N LEU A 219 -6.40 8.23 19.61
CA LEU A 219 -7.49 8.37 18.64
C LEU A 219 -7.05 8.07 17.19
N ALA A 220 -5.82 8.42 16.81
CA ALA A 220 -5.24 8.06 15.52
C ALA A 220 -4.76 6.60 15.45
N GLY A 221 -4.78 5.86 16.54
CA GLY A 221 -4.14 4.54 16.72
C GLY A 221 -4.42 3.56 15.59
N ARG A 222 -5.66 3.47 15.13
CA ARG A 222 -6.04 2.58 13.99
C ARG A 222 -5.34 2.97 12.70
N ALA A 223 -5.30 4.25 12.37
CA ALA A 223 -4.65 4.76 11.16
C ALA A 223 -3.12 4.58 11.25
N LEU A 224 -2.54 4.79 12.44
CA LEU A 224 -1.12 4.56 12.71
C LEU A 224 -0.76 3.08 12.54
N LEU A 225 -1.56 2.17 13.10
CA LEU A 225 -1.36 0.72 12.96
C LEU A 225 -1.49 0.28 11.50
N SER A 226 -2.55 0.69 10.83
CA SER A 226 -2.77 0.37 9.40
C SER A 226 -1.63 0.91 8.53
N GLY A 227 -1.15 2.12 8.79
CA GLY A 227 0.02 2.71 8.12
C GLY A 227 1.30 1.93 8.37
N ALA A 228 1.55 1.48 9.61
CA ALA A 228 2.71 0.67 9.97
C ALA A 228 2.71 -0.67 9.23
N ILE A 229 1.57 -1.36 9.21
CA ILE A 229 1.38 -2.62 8.48
C ILE A 229 1.62 -2.44 6.98
N LEU A 230 1.03 -1.39 6.40
CA LEU A 230 1.18 -1.08 4.98
C LEU A 230 2.65 -0.81 4.61
N THR A 231 3.36 -0.05 5.45
CA THR A 231 4.79 0.23 5.28
C THR A 231 5.62 -1.04 5.40
N TRP A 232 5.33 -1.90 6.37
CA TRP A 232 6.05 -3.14 6.57
C TRP A 232 5.89 -4.11 5.40
N THR A 233 4.65 -4.33 4.93
CA THR A 233 4.38 -5.20 3.79
C THR A 233 4.99 -4.65 2.51
N ARG A 234 4.97 -3.33 2.31
CA ARG A 234 5.62 -2.68 1.16
C ARG A 234 7.15 -2.83 1.21
N ALA A 235 7.75 -2.68 2.38
CA ALA A 235 9.19 -2.86 2.58
C ALA A 235 9.63 -4.31 2.37
N LEU A 236 8.83 -5.29 2.84
CA LEU A 236 9.12 -6.72 2.69
C LEU A 236 9.21 -7.14 1.20
N GLY A 237 8.38 -6.55 0.34
CA GLY A 237 8.37 -6.81 -1.10
C GLY A 237 9.29 -5.89 -1.92
N GLU A 238 10.12 -5.04 -1.27
CA GLU A 238 10.97 -4.11 -2.02
C GLU A 238 12.14 -4.83 -2.69
N PHE A 239 12.31 -4.52 -4.00
CA PHE A 239 13.33 -5.11 -4.86
C PHE A 239 14.10 -4.05 -5.65
N GLY A 240 13.38 -3.21 -6.40
CA GLY A 240 13.96 -2.39 -7.45
C GLY A 240 14.92 -1.29 -6.97
N ALA A 241 14.58 -0.60 -5.90
CA ALA A 241 15.45 0.40 -5.29
C ALA A 241 16.62 -0.26 -4.57
N THR A 242 16.36 -1.39 -3.92
CA THR A 242 17.34 -2.12 -3.12
C THR A 242 18.44 -2.72 -4.00
N ILE A 243 18.11 -3.36 -5.12
CA ILE A 243 19.12 -3.98 -6.01
C ILE A 243 20.10 -2.97 -6.59
N LEU A 244 19.63 -1.76 -6.92
CA LEU A 244 20.48 -0.73 -7.49
C LEU A 244 21.35 -0.02 -6.45
N PHE A 245 20.85 0.18 -5.23
CA PHE A 245 21.58 0.91 -4.19
C PHE A 245 22.38 0.00 -3.26
N ALA A 246 21.80 -1.13 -2.83
CA ALA A 246 22.44 -2.05 -1.89
C ALA A 246 23.08 -3.28 -2.56
N GLY A 247 22.81 -3.51 -3.85
CA GLY A 247 23.29 -4.70 -4.56
C GLY A 247 22.58 -5.97 -4.10
N ASN A 248 23.15 -7.14 -4.44
CA ASN A 248 22.58 -8.47 -4.15
C ASN A 248 23.67 -9.41 -3.60
N LEU A 249 24.10 -9.15 -2.36
CA LEU A 249 25.16 -9.91 -1.68
C LEU A 249 24.49 -10.90 -0.71
N GLU A 250 24.71 -12.19 -0.92
CA GLU A 250 24.19 -13.27 -0.06
C GLU A 250 24.65 -13.06 1.40
N GLY A 251 23.71 -13.20 2.33
CA GLY A 251 23.94 -12.98 3.76
C GLY A 251 24.07 -11.53 4.20
N VAL A 252 24.21 -10.55 3.30
CA VAL A 252 24.46 -9.14 3.63
C VAL A 252 23.34 -8.22 3.14
N THR A 253 22.98 -8.30 1.86
CA THR A 253 21.96 -7.43 1.25
C THR A 253 20.88 -8.18 0.48
N GLN A 254 21.06 -9.49 0.26
CA GLN A 254 20.12 -10.32 -0.48
C GLN A 254 18.85 -10.57 0.33
N THR A 255 17.80 -9.80 0.05
CA THR A 255 16.44 -10.02 0.57
C THR A 255 15.73 -11.12 -0.21
N MET A 256 14.57 -11.59 0.29
CA MET A 256 13.78 -12.64 -0.40
C MET A 256 13.44 -12.29 -1.85
N PRO A 257 12.95 -11.08 -2.21
CA PRO A 257 12.71 -10.71 -3.61
C PRO A 257 13.97 -10.81 -4.47
N MET A 258 15.15 -10.49 -3.93
CA MET A 258 16.42 -10.59 -4.65
C MET A 258 16.88 -12.04 -4.80
N ALA A 259 16.69 -12.88 -3.77
CA ALA A 259 16.98 -14.30 -3.84
C ALA A 259 16.08 -15.01 -4.85
N ILE A 260 14.79 -14.64 -4.92
CA ILE A 260 13.84 -15.12 -5.93
C ILE A 260 14.30 -14.73 -7.34
N TYR A 261 14.69 -13.47 -7.54
CA TYR A 261 15.18 -12.99 -8.85
C TYR A 261 16.43 -13.75 -9.30
N LEU A 262 17.42 -13.88 -8.42
CA LEU A 262 18.64 -14.64 -8.73
C LEU A 262 18.35 -16.13 -8.98
N GLY A 263 17.42 -16.69 -8.20
CA GLY A 263 16.94 -18.05 -8.41
C GLY A 263 16.31 -18.23 -9.80
N PHE A 264 15.52 -17.25 -10.24
CA PHE A 264 14.91 -17.29 -11.58
C PHE A 264 15.95 -17.32 -12.71
N GLU A 265 17.07 -16.60 -12.56
CA GLU A 265 18.16 -16.62 -13.55
C GLU A 265 18.96 -17.92 -13.54
N ARG A 266 19.08 -18.61 -12.38
CA ARG A 266 19.93 -19.79 -12.23
C ARG A 266 19.16 -21.11 -12.29
N ASN A 267 18.08 -21.21 -11.55
CA ASN A 267 17.25 -22.41 -11.39
C ASN A 267 15.82 -22.03 -11.01
N LEU A 268 14.90 -22.26 -11.95
CA LEU A 268 13.48 -21.94 -11.76
C LEU A 268 12.87 -22.64 -10.52
N GLY A 269 13.34 -23.83 -10.15
CA GLY A 269 12.88 -24.54 -8.95
C GLY A 269 13.16 -23.75 -7.66
N ILE A 270 14.34 -23.12 -7.55
CA ILE A 270 14.69 -22.24 -6.43
C ILE A 270 13.74 -21.04 -6.38
N ALA A 271 13.57 -20.35 -7.51
CA ALA A 271 12.70 -19.19 -7.58
C ALA A 271 11.25 -19.50 -7.17
N LEU A 272 10.68 -20.60 -7.69
CA LEU A 272 9.33 -21.06 -7.36
C LEU A 272 9.19 -21.37 -5.87
N THR A 273 10.15 -22.12 -5.30
CA THR A 273 10.15 -22.48 -3.88
C THR A 273 10.23 -21.24 -2.99
N LEU A 274 11.20 -20.35 -3.22
CA LEU A 274 11.35 -19.12 -2.43
C LEU A 274 10.14 -18.18 -2.57
N SER A 275 9.52 -18.15 -3.74
CA SER A 275 8.28 -17.39 -3.96
C SER A 275 7.13 -17.93 -3.10
N VAL A 276 6.98 -19.27 -3.03
CA VAL A 276 5.95 -19.87 -2.16
C VAL A 276 6.25 -19.60 -0.69
N VAL A 277 7.50 -19.71 -0.25
CA VAL A 277 7.90 -19.35 1.13
C VAL A 277 7.51 -17.90 1.45
N LEU A 278 7.81 -16.96 0.54
CA LEU A 278 7.45 -15.55 0.71
C LEU A 278 5.94 -15.34 0.76
N VAL A 279 5.18 -16.01 -0.12
CA VAL A 279 3.69 -15.94 -0.11
C VAL A 279 3.13 -16.47 1.21
N VAL A 280 3.60 -17.61 1.69
CA VAL A 280 3.14 -18.20 2.97
C VAL A 280 3.43 -17.24 4.13
N VAL A 281 4.63 -16.70 4.19
CA VAL A 281 5.01 -15.71 5.22
C VAL A 281 4.13 -14.47 5.11
N SER A 282 3.92 -13.93 3.91
CA SER A 282 3.08 -12.75 3.69
C SER A 282 1.63 -12.98 4.10
N VAL A 283 1.05 -14.15 3.76
CA VAL A 283 -0.32 -14.52 4.17
C VAL A 283 -0.40 -14.65 5.70
N PHE A 284 0.59 -15.31 6.33
CA PHE A 284 0.63 -15.42 7.79
C PHE A 284 0.67 -14.05 8.47
N LEU A 285 1.51 -13.15 7.96
CA LEU A 285 1.64 -11.79 8.49
C LEU A 285 0.34 -11.00 8.31
N LEU A 286 -0.30 -11.08 7.13
CA LEU A 286 -1.61 -10.45 6.87
C LEU A 286 -2.72 -11.01 7.77
N MET A 287 -2.70 -12.31 8.08
CA MET A 287 -3.66 -12.89 9.02
C MET A 287 -3.43 -12.39 10.46
N LEU A 288 -2.17 -12.26 10.86
CA LEU A 288 -1.80 -11.75 12.18
C LEU A 288 -2.27 -10.30 12.35
N THR A 289 -2.01 -9.45 11.36
CA THR A 289 -2.42 -8.04 11.39
C THR A 289 -3.95 -7.87 11.44
N LYS A 290 -4.69 -8.63 10.63
CA LYS A 290 -6.16 -8.63 10.68
C LYS A 290 -6.73 -9.05 12.03
N ARG A 291 -6.05 -9.97 12.74
CA ARG A 291 -6.46 -10.35 14.11
C ARG A 291 -6.20 -9.24 15.11
N LEU A 292 -5.11 -8.49 14.96
CA LEU A 292 -4.81 -7.34 15.81
C LEU A 292 -5.82 -6.21 15.60
N GLU A 293 -6.12 -5.85 14.36
CA GLU A 293 -7.15 -4.86 14.02
C GLU A 293 -8.54 -5.22 14.58
N LYS A 294 -8.90 -6.50 14.56
CA LYS A 294 -10.20 -6.95 15.09
C LYS A 294 -10.29 -6.85 16.61
N ARG A 295 -9.20 -7.10 17.34
CA ARG A 295 -9.15 -6.96 18.81
C ARG A 295 -9.33 -5.54 19.30
N GLU A 296 -9.01 -4.55 18.48
CA GLU A 296 -9.24 -3.14 18.79
C GLU A 296 -10.68 -2.67 18.47
N GLN A 297 -11.49 -3.52 17.85
CA GLN A 297 -12.90 -3.25 17.53
C GLN A 297 -13.88 -3.80 18.58
N ASP A 298 -13.44 -4.81 19.35
CA ASP A 298 -14.18 -5.43 20.45
C ASP A 298 -13.81 -4.76 21.79
#